data_a86e726b089442aef5bc50cc723f9967
#
_entry.id   a86e726b089442aef5bc50cc723f9967
#
_cell.length_a   1.000
_cell.length_b   1.000
_cell.length_c   1.000
_cell.angle_alpha   90.00
_cell.angle_beta   90.00
_cell.angle_gamma   90.00
#
_symmetry.space_group_name_H-M   'P 1'
#
loop_
_entity.id
_entity.type
_entity.pdbx_description
1 polymer ?
#
loop_
_entity_poly.entity_id
_entity_poly.type
_entity_poly.pdbx_seq_one_letter_code
_entity_poly.pdbx_strand_id
1 'polypeptide(L)'
;MSDNMASVDEVELGDEVLDESIEDDEGLVDTGASSLSYFGADFDVSGLVRRLDQKDIVIPRFEPDEAAGLSVEGFQRQRVWTASRMEKFVESLLLGWPIPSIFLVVEPDQRYLVLDGQQRLTTLQAFHSGFFPDGKEFKLKDVAEHLQGATYATLNDESRRRLDNTFIQAIVIEPQGEEGNDSIYRLFGRLNSGGVILTPQEIRVALYRGPLINWIRDLNQDAAWRSLFGAVHRKLKDHELILRVLAMRQVVAEVDGHWDDPEKRRSAYSPPMSQFLNNFLQEHRDMKALDAAALKEAFSQSCSLVLRALGQDGLKFLGRLNAAHIDALLSVLIYLCERGKAPDDAKVRDAITQLRADKKYIDWVSRSTSHRDNVFGRLESVYTALTSQ
;
A
#
# COMPACT_ATOMS: atom_id res chain seq x y z
N MET A 1 -20.59 47.06 -1.35
CA MET A 1 -20.20 46.35 -2.56
C MET A 1 -19.46 45.13 -2.10
N SER A 2 -20.14 44.05 -2.14
CA SER A 2 -19.74 42.75 -1.61
C SER A 2 -18.98 42.01 -2.70
N ASP A 3 -17.69 41.69 -2.48
CA ASP A 3 -16.99 40.76 -3.33
C ASP A 3 -17.12 39.38 -2.73
N ASN A 4 -17.87 38.56 -3.44
CA ASN A 4 -18.18 37.19 -3.20
C ASN A 4 -17.04 36.36 -3.81
N MET A 5 -16.04 35.96 -3.00
CA MET A 5 -15.09 34.93 -3.41
C MET A 5 -15.74 33.56 -3.22
N ALA A 6 -16.23 33.03 -4.33
CA ALA A 6 -16.69 31.66 -4.42
C ALA A 6 -15.53 30.71 -4.04
N SER A 7 -15.75 29.95 -3.00
CA SER A 7 -14.95 28.76 -2.70
C SER A 7 -15.11 27.77 -3.83
N VAL A 8 -14.02 27.46 -4.50
CA VAL A 8 -13.96 26.33 -5.44
C VAL A 8 -14.04 25.07 -4.60
N ASP A 9 -15.19 24.42 -4.62
CA ASP A 9 -15.37 23.08 -4.07
C ASP A 9 -14.37 22.15 -4.78
N GLU A 10 -13.33 21.71 -4.04
CA GLU A 10 -12.49 20.60 -4.44
C GLU A 10 -13.38 19.36 -4.51
N VAL A 11 -13.72 18.96 -5.72
CA VAL A 11 -14.38 17.69 -5.98
C VAL A 11 -13.44 16.58 -5.53
N GLU A 12 -13.74 15.96 -4.39
CA GLU A 12 -13.15 14.69 -3.96
C GLU A 12 -13.54 13.58 -4.94
N LEU A 13 -12.82 13.50 -6.05
CA LEU A 13 -12.88 12.38 -6.99
C LEU A 13 -11.97 11.28 -6.45
N GLY A 14 -12.53 10.28 -5.76
CA GLY A 14 -11.71 9.11 -5.43
C GLY A 14 -12.16 8.12 -4.37
N ASP A 15 -13.24 8.32 -3.65
CA ASP A 15 -13.67 7.38 -2.58
C ASP A 15 -14.74 6.36 -3.03
N GLU A 16 -14.79 6.00 -4.30
CA GLU A 16 -15.82 5.08 -4.84
C GLU A 16 -15.44 3.59 -4.82
N VAL A 17 -14.27 3.20 -4.31
CA VAL A 17 -13.95 1.80 -4.05
C VAL A 17 -14.49 1.45 -2.66
N LEU A 18 -15.45 0.54 -2.57
CA LEU A 18 -15.93 0.03 -1.29
C LEU A 18 -14.75 -0.49 -0.48
N ASP A 19 -14.53 0.10 0.70
CA ASP A 19 -13.42 -0.26 1.57
C ASP A 19 -13.78 -1.50 2.39
N GLU A 20 -13.53 -2.67 1.82
CA GLU A 20 -13.71 -3.96 2.50
C GLU A 20 -12.62 -4.23 3.54
N SER A 21 -11.52 -3.47 3.51
CA SER A 21 -10.36 -3.68 4.38
C SER A 21 -10.63 -3.36 5.85
N ILE A 22 -11.67 -2.57 6.16
CA ILE A 22 -12.03 -2.22 7.54
C ILE A 22 -12.74 -3.39 8.23
N GLU A 23 -13.55 -4.19 7.49
CA GLU A 23 -14.23 -5.37 8.06
C GLU A 23 -13.25 -6.54 8.29
N ASP A 24 -12.17 -6.64 7.53
CA ASP A 24 -11.17 -7.71 7.67
C ASP A 24 -10.26 -7.54 8.89
N ASP A 25 -10.08 -6.31 9.39
CA ASP A 25 -9.21 -6.06 10.56
C ASP A 25 -9.88 -6.44 11.90
N GLU A 26 -11.20 -6.48 11.96
CA GLU A 26 -11.94 -6.93 13.16
C GLU A 26 -11.87 -8.46 13.38
N GLY A 27 -11.47 -9.22 12.37
CA GLY A 27 -11.35 -10.68 12.41
C GLY A 27 -9.97 -11.23 12.77
N LEU A 28 -8.98 -10.37 13.04
CA LEU A 28 -7.64 -10.81 13.47
C LEU A 28 -7.66 -11.29 14.93
N VAL A 29 -8.15 -12.51 15.12
CA VAL A 29 -8.04 -13.21 16.41
C VAL A 29 -6.55 -13.32 16.75
N ASP A 30 -6.20 -12.81 17.92
CA ASP A 30 -4.86 -12.92 18.50
C ASP A 30 -4.59 -14.40 18.81
N THR A 31 -4.00 -15.13 17.85
CA THR A 31 -3.73 -16.56 17.96
C THR A 31 -2.38 -16.81 18.63
N GLY A 32 -2.07 -16.16 19.74
CA GLY A 32 -0.95 -16.58 20.57
C GLY A 32 0.34 -15.77 20.39
N ALA A 33 1.40 -16.22 21.02
CA ALA A 33 2.65 -15.54 21.30
C ALA A 33 3.19 -14.69 20.13
N SER A 34 3.49 -13.42 20.43
CA SER A 34 4.16 -12.50 19.49
C SER A 34 5.44 -13.12 18.95
N SER A 35 5.53 -13.27 17.63
CA SER A 35 6.76 -13.67 16.92
C SER A 35 7.71 -12.48 16.74
N LEU A 36 7.67 -11.50 17.65
CA LEU A 36 8.53 -10.32 17.68
C LEU A 36 9.39 -10.31 18.93
N SER A 37 10.67 -10.07 18.77
CA SER A 37 11.52 -9.56 19.84
C SER A 37 11.79 -8.07 19.64
N TYR A 38 12.06 -7.33 20.70
CA TYR A 38 12.42 -5.93 20.61
C TYR A 38 13.38 -5.53 21.71
N PHE A 39 14.17 -4.50 21.44
CA PHE A 39 15.07 -3.89 22.42
C PHE A 39 15.13 -2.38 22.22
N GLY A 40 15.53 -1.67 23.27
CA GLY A 40 15.81 -0.24 23.20
C GLY A 40 17.22 0.02 22.70
N ALA A 41 17.39 1.02 21.84
CA ALA A 41 18.68 1.53 21.39
C ALA A 41 18.64 3.06 21.34
N ASP A 42 19.75 3.69 21.73
CA ASP A 42 19.88 5.14 21.64
C ASP A 42 20.81 5.49 20.47
N PHE A 43 20.34 6.36 19.59
CA PHE A 43 21.11 6.87 18.47
C PHE A 43 21.31 8.37 18.61
N ASP A 44 22.55 8.85 18.47
CA ASP A 44 22.80 10.27 18.33
C ASP A 44 22.29 10.79 16.98
N VAL A 45 21.90 12.07 16.94
CA VAL A 45 21.33 12.69 15.72
C VAL A 45 22.29 12.59 14.54
N SER A 46 23.58 12.82 14.75
CA SER A 46 24.58 12.74 13.68
C SER A 46 24.70 11.32 13.11
N GLY A 47 24.64 10.31 13.98
CA GLY A 47 24.63 8.90 13.62
C GLY A 47 23.38 8.51 12.83
N LEU A 48 22.21 9.03 13.21
CA LEU A 48 20.95 8.81 12.46
C LEU A 48 21.03 9.41 11.06
N VAL A 49 21.46 10.66 10.93
CA VAL A 49 21.58 11.32 9.62
C VAL A 49 22.54 10.56 8.72
N ARG A 50 23.72 10.20 9.22
CA ARG A 50 24.68 9.39 8.46
C ARG A 50 24.10 8.07 7.98
N ARG A 51 23.37 7.34 8.85
CA ARG A 51 22.73 6.07 8.47
C ARG A 51 21.62 6.24 7.45
N LEU A 52 20.89 7.37 7.49
CA LEU A 52 19.90 7.71 6.47
C LEU A 52 20.56 7.97 5.12
N ASP A 53 21.67 8.72 5.08
CA ASP A 53 22.41 9.05 3.86
C ASP A 53 23.06 7.79 3.25
N GLN A 54 23.54 6.87 4.08
CA GLN A 54 24.10 5.57 3.69
C GLN A 54 23.01 4.53 3.31
N LYS A 55 21.73 4.85 3.57
CA LYS A 55 20.59 3.94 3.39
C LYS A 55 20.62 2.71 4.31
N ASP A 56 21.34 2.77 5.42
CA ASP A 56 21.28 1.77 6.51
C ASP A 56 19.97 1.89 7.29
N ILE A 57 19.40 3.11 7.37
CA ILE A 57 18.02 3.35 7.80
C ILE A 57 17.21 3.74 6.58
N VAL A 58 16.14 3.01 6.33
CA VAL A 58 15.28 3.18 5.15
C VAL A 58 13.93 3.73 5.57
N ILE A 59 13.60 4.92 5.09
CA ILE A 59 12.27 5.51 5.21
C ILE A 59 11.43 4.96 4.06
N PRO A 60 10.31 4.24 4.32
CA PRO A 60 9.46 3.75 3.26
C PRO A 60 8.87 4.91 2.44
N ARG A 61 8.89 4.76 1.12
CA ARG A 61 8.27 5.71 0.18
C ARG A 61 7.01 5.08 -0.38
N PHE A 62 5.91 5.82 -0.34
CA PHE A 62 4.59 5.37 -0.78
C PHE A 62 4.15 6.11 -2.04
N GLU A 63 5.08 6.74 -2.76
CA GLU A 63 4.77 7.55 -3.93
C GLU A 63 4.33 6.67 -5.09
N PRO A 64 3.24 7.04 -5.81
CA PRO A 64 3.01 6.54 -7.15
C PRO A 64 4.15 7.04 -8.05
N ASP A 65 4.56 6.24 -9.02
CA ASP A 65 5.68 6.56 -9.89
C ASP A 65 5.55 7.93 -10.55
N GLU A 66 6.67 8.67 -10.60
CA GLU A 66 6.84 9.91 -11.37
C GLU A 66 6.50 9.73 -12.86
N ALA A 67 6.59 8.51 -13.38
CA ALA A 67 6.24 8.15 -14.76
C ALA A 67 4.75 8.36 -15.11
N ALA A 68 3.86 8.46 -14.13
CA ALA A 68 2.43 8.62 -14.36
C ALA A 68 1.99 10.06 -14.71
N GLY A 69 2.94 11.01 -14.85
CA GLY A 69 2.63 12.40 -15.22
C GLY A 69 1.83 13.17 -14.14
N LEU A 70 1.65 12.61 -12.96
CA LEU A 70 1.05 13.27 -11.82
C LEU A 70 2.11 14.15 -11.17
N SER A 71 1.82 15.45 -11.02
CA SER A 71 2.74 16.33 -10.31
C SER A 71 2.89 15.84 -8.88
N VAL A 72 4.10 15.40 -8.54
CA VAL A 72 4.53 14.92 -7.22
C VAL A 72 4.22 15.95 -6.11
N GLU A 73 4.12 17.23 -6.46
CA GLU A 73 3.88 18.33 -5.53
C GLU A 73 2.57 18.21 -4.72
N GLY A 74 1.47 17.73 -5.30
CA GLY A 74 0.19 17.58 -4.59
C GLY A 74 0.19 16.40 -3.63
N PHE A 75 1.00 15.38 -3.90
CA PHE A 75 1.04 14.12 -3.16
C PHE A 75 1.91 14.20 -1.91
N GLN A 76 3.07 14.83 -2.01
CA GLN A 76 3.99 15.03 -0.89
C GLN A 76 3.39 15.95 0.20
N ARG A 77 2.56 16.93 -0.17
CA ARG A 77 2.03 17.95 0.77
C ARG A 77 1.13 17.38 1.88
N GLN A 78 0.47 16.24 1.68
CA GLN A 78 -0.44 15.68 2.70
C GLN A 78 0.26 14.81 3.75
N ARG A 79 1.48 14.31 3.47
CA ARG A 79 2.22 13.37 4.32
C ARG A 79 3.48 13.95 4.94
N VAL A 80 3.92 15.10 4.50
CA VAL A 80 5.11 15.77 5.00
C VAL A 80 4.70 16.83 6.02
N TRP A 81 5.41 16.91 7.11
CA TRP A 81 5.24 18.02 8.05
C TRP A 81 5.39 19.35 7.33
N THR A 82 4.59 20.35 7.73
CA THR A 82 4.78 21.71 7.27
C THR A 82 6.16 22.22 7.71
N ALA A 83 6.71 23.20 6.99
CA ALA A 83 7.98 23.84 7.35
C ALA A 83 8.00 24.28 8.82
N SER A 84 6.94 24.95 9.29
CA SER A 84 6.80 25.38 10.69
C SER A 84 6.89 24.20 11.67
N ARG A 85 6.27 23.05 11.37
CA ARG A 85 6.35 21.86 12.24
C ARG A 85 7.75 21.26 12.26
N MET A 86 8.43 21.24 11.11
CA MET A 86 9.82 20.78 11.01
C MET A 86 10.76 21.71 11.79
N GLU A 87 10.57 23.01 11.67
CA GLU A 87 11.34 24.03 12.40
C GLU A 87 11.17 23.89 13.92
N LYS A 88 9.93 23.71 14.40
CA LYS A 88 9.63 23.50 15.84
C LYS A 88 10.19 22.19 16.39
N PHE A 89 10.29 21.17 15.56
CA PHE A 89 10.95 19.93 15.95
C PHE A 89 12.46 20.12 16.13
N VAL A 90 13.13 20.84 15.22
CA VAL A 90 14.54 21.20 15.35
C VAL A 90 14.76 22.10 16.58
N GLU A 91 13.88 23.08 16.81
CA GLU A 91 13.90 23.91 18.00
C GLU A 91 13.83 23.07 19.29
N SER A 92 12.95 22.10 19.35
CA SER A 92 12.81 21.21 20.52
C SER A 92 14.10 20.47 20.83
N LEU A 93 14.83 20.01 19.81
CA LEU A 93 16.12 19.36 19.97
C LEU A 93 17.19 20.32 20.45
N LEU A 94 17.25 21.54 19.90
CA LEU A 94 18.19 22.58 20.30
C LEU A 94 17.94 23.04 21.74
N LEU A 95 16.70 23.04 22.21
CA LEU A 95 16.30 23.34 23.57
C LEU A 95 16.48 22.14 24.54
N GLY A 96 16.77 20.94 24.03
CA GLY A 96 16.95 19.74 24.84
C GLY A 96 15.63 19.16 25.37
N TRP A 97 14.53 19.44 24.70
CA TRP A 97 13.22 18.86 25.06
C TRP A 97 13.12 17.38 24.69
N PRO A 98 12.41 16.59 25.50
CA PRO A 98 12.22 15.18 25.20
C PRO A 98 11.35 15.00 23.93
N ILE A 99 11.75 14.07 23.09
CA ILE A 99 11.03 13.69 21.87
C ILE A 99 10.60 12.24 21.94
N PRO A 100 9.46 11.88 21.32
CA PRO A 100 9.00 10.50 21.28
C PRO A 100 10.01 9.57 20.61
N SER A 101 10.10 8.33 21.08
CA SER A 101 10.92 7.27 20.49
C SER A 101 10.53 7.00 19.04
N ILE A 102 11.49 6.57 18.21
CA ILE A 102 11.25 6.04 16.88
C ILE A 102 11.11 4.53 16.93
N PHE A 103 10.43 3.94 15.93
CA PHE A 103 10.29 2.49 15.80
C PHE A 103 10.98 2.03 14.52
N LEU A 104 11.87 1.06 14.67
CA LEU A 104 12.68 0.51 13.60
C LEU A 104 12.49 -1.00 13.55
N VAL A 105 12.48 -1.59 12.35
CA VAL A 105 12.52 -3.05 12.15
C VAL A 105 13.82 -3.43 11.51
N VAL A 106 14.45 -4.50 12.01
CA VAL A 106 15.63 -5.10 11.39
C VAL A 106 15.18 -5.88 10.15
N GLU A 107 15.73 -5.54 9.00
CA GLU A 107 15.53 -6.27 7.75
C GLU A 107 16.52 -7.43 7.61
N PRO A 108 16.25 -8.43 6.74
CA PRO A 108 17.15 -9.56 6.55
C PRO A 108 18.58 -9.19 6.13
N ASP A 109 18.76 -8.05 5.49
CA ASP A 109 20.05 -7.50 5.06
C ASP A 109 20.70 -6.60 6.11
N GLN A 110 20.20 -6.61 7.36
CA GLN A 110 20.69 -5.86 8.52
C GLN A 110 20.49 -4.33 8.43
N ARG A 111 19.67 -3.86 7.50
CA ARG A 111 19.21 -2.48 7.47
C ARG A 111 18.02 -2.31 8.41
N TYR A 112 17.72 -1.07 8.75
CA TYR A 112 16.56 -0.72 9.55
C TYR A 112 15.46 -0.10 8.68
N LEU A 113 14.25 -0.64 8.75
CA LEU A 113 13.05 -0.04 8.17
C LEU A 113 12.34 0.81 9.23
N VAL A 114 12.01 2.06 8.91
CA VAL A 114 11.30 2.95 9.82
C VAL A 114 9.80 2.62 9.82
N LEU A 115 9.27 2.21 10.98
CA LEU A 115 7.83 2.03 11.19
C LEU A 115 7.16 3.32 11.68
N ASP A 116 7.76 3.99 12.67
CA ASP A 116 7.31 5.30 13.14
C ASP A 116 8.50 6.24 13.32
N GLY A 117 8.23 7.54 13.22
CA GLY A 117 9.27 8.58 13.28
C GLY A 117 9.78 9.05 11.92
N GLN A 118 9.16 8.63 10.82
CA GLN A 118 9.56 9.01 9.46
C GLN A 118 9.73 10.53 9.30
N GLN A 119 8.75 11.32 9.75
CA GLN A 119 8.77 12.77 9.64
C GLN A 119 9.90 13.39 10.47
N ARG A 120 10.19 12.83 11.65
CA ARG A 120 11.30 13.25 12.52
C ARG A 120 12.64 13.01 11.83
N LEU A 121 12.84 11.82 11.31
CA LEU A 121 14.07 11.43 10.59
C LEU A 121 14.26 12.23 9.30
N THR A 122 13.21 12.41 8.50
CA THR A 122 13.24 13.27 7.31
C THR A 122 13.59 14.71 7.66
N THR A 123 13.07 15.24 8.79
CA THR A 123 13.38 16.60 9.25
C THR A 123 14.85 16.74 9.63
N LEU A 124 15.42 15.76 10.34
CA LEU A 124 16.85 15.76 10.69
C LEU A 124 17.72 15.77 9.45
N GLN A 125 17.44 14.88 8.49
CA GLN A 125 18.19 14.81 7.23
C GLN A 125 18.06 16.12 6.44
N ALA A 126 16.85 16.67 6.34
CA ALA A 126 16.59 17.93 5.65
C ALA A 126 17.33 19.12 6.30
N PHE A 127 17.33 19.22 7.63
CA PHE A 127 18.01 20.30 8.33
C PHE A 127 19.54 20.21 8.15
N HIS A 128 20.12 19.01 8.25
CA HIS A 128 21.55 18.80 8.02
C HIS A 128 21.95 19.06 6.56
N SER A 129 21.11 18.71 5.59
CA SER A 129 21.36 19.02 4.18
C SER A 129 21.21 20.51 3.85
N GLY A 130 20.51 21.26 4.68
CA GLY A 130 20.21 22.69 4.49
C GLY A 130 19.00 22.99 3.62
N PHE A 131 18.23 21.95 3.20
CA PHE A 131 17.08 22.13 2.33
C PHE A 131 15.86 21.37 2.82
N PHE A 132 14.70 22.00 2.73
CA PHE A 132 13.42 21.30 2.88
C PHE A 132 13.20 20.29 1.74
N PRO A 133 12.29 19.30 1.90
CA PRO A 133 11.96 18.36 0.83
C PRO A 133 11.47 19.00 -0.48
N ASP A 134 10.94 20.23 -0.41
CA ASP A 134 10.52 21.03 -1.58
C ASP A 134 11.66 21.82 -2.24
N GLY A 135 12.89 21.60 -1.81
CA GLY A 135 14.10 22.24 -2.35
C GLY A 135 14.39 23.67 -1.84
N LYS A 136 13.53 24.22 -0.98
CA LYS A 136 13.80 25.53 -0.38
C LYS A 136 14.84 25.44 0.74
N GLU A 137 15.58 26.52 0.96
CA GLU A 137 16.55 26.61 2.07
C GLU A 137 15.87 26.36 3.42
N PHE A 138 16.39 25.40 4.20
CA PHE A 138 15.89 25.11 5.54
C PHE A 138 16.46 26.11 6.54
N LYS A 139 15.72 27.17 6.73
CA LYS A 139 16.04 28.26 7.67
C LYS A 139 14.95 28.31 8.73
N LEU A 140 15.35 28.31 10.00
CA LEU A 140 14.45 28.43 11.14
C LEU A 140 13.76 29.80 11.15
N LYS A 141 12.44 29.87 11.08
CA LYS A 141 11.65 31.11 11.04
C LYS A 141 10.63 31.20 12.17
N ASP A 142 9.86 30.13 12.37
CA ASP A 142 8.78 30.05 13.36
C ASP A 142 9.30 29.41 14.66
N VAL A 143 10.34 30.01 15.24
CA VAL A 143 11.06 29.53 16.42
C VAL A 143 11.41 30.70 17.37
N ALA A 144 11.95 30.40 18.54
CA ALA A 144 12.43 31.40 19.48
C ALA A 144 13.41 32.41 18.83
N GLU A 145 13.34 33.68 19.21
CA GLU A 145 14.04 34.81 18.59
C GLU A 145 15.54 34.55 18.38
N HIS A 146 16.21 33.95 19.36
CA HIS A 146 17.65 33.68 19.31
C HIS A 146 18.04 32.57 18.30
N LEU A 147 17.06 31.79 17.77
CA LEU A 147 17.26 30.77 16.76
C LEU A 147 16.78 31.19 15.37
N GLN A 148 16.07 32.33 15.28
CA GLN A 148 15.53 32.78 13.99
C GLN A 148 16.65 33.08 12.99
N GLY A 149 16.40 32.61 11.75
CA GLY A 149 17.35 32.78 10.66
C GLY A 149 18.48 31.75 10.63
N ALA A 150 18.62 30.90 11.67
CA ALA A 150 19.66 29.88 11.69
C ALA A 150 19.38 28.76 10.69
N THR A 151 20.45 28.26 10.08
CA THR A 151 20.53 26.99 9.33
C THR A 151 21.50 26.09 10.05
N TYR A 152 21.55 24.80 9.72
CA TYR A 152 22.55 23.90 10.32
C TYR A 152 23.97 24.40 10.14
N ALA A 153 24.31 24.97 8.98
CA ALA A 153 25.63 25.54 8.71
C ALA A 153 25.98 26.79 9.53
N THR A 154 24.97 27.59 9.92
CA THR A 154 25.17 28.85 10.68
C THR A 154 24.99 28.69 12.17
N LEU A 155 24.61 27.50 12.67
CA LEU A 155 24.61 27.23 14.11
C LEU A 155 26.00 27.45 14.69
N ASN A 156 26.05 28.07 15.90
CA ASN A 156 27.31 28.11 16.63
C ASN A 156 27.74 26.69 17.07
N ASP A 157 29.01 26.55 17.42
CA ASP A 157 29.60 25.24 17.73
C ASP A 157 28.93 24.53 18.91
N GLU A 158 28.44 25.29 19.89
CA GLU A 158 27.74 24.72 21.04
C GLU A 158 26.38 24.16 20.65
N SER A 159 25.57 24.93 19.94
CA SER A 159 24.26 24.51 19.47
C SER A 159 24.35 23.31 18.47
N ARG A 160 25.36 23.32 17.60
CA ARG A 160 25.63 22.23 16.68
C ARG A 160 26.00 20.96 17.43
N ARG A 161 26.96 21.01 18.36
CA ARG A 161 27.32 19.86 19.20
C ARG A 161 26.15 19.37 20.03
N ARG A 162 25.31 20.27 20.55
CA ARG A 162 24.12 19.89 21.30
C ARG A 162 23.16 19.12 20.43
N LEU A 163 22.84 19.59 19.21
CA LEU A 163 21.99 18.91 18.25
C LEU A 163 22.56 17.54 17.87
N ASP A 164 23.81 17.49 17.42
CA ASP A 164 24.45 16.30 16.88
C ASP A 164 24.59 15.18 17.90
N ASN A 165 24.82 15.54 19.19
CA ASN A 165 24.96 14.59 20.29
C ASN A 165 23.65 14.33 21.05
N THR A 166 22.52 14.91 20.62
CA THR A 166 21.22 14.60 21.21
C THR A 166 20.85 13.15 20.86
N PHE A 167 20.52 12.36 21.90
CA PHE A 167 20.07 10.99 21.70
C PHE A 167 18.59 10.93 21.39
N ILE A 168 18.25 10.14 20.39
CA ILE A 168 16.89 9.72 20.05
C ILE A 168 16.76 8.26 20.38
N GLN A 169 15.83 7.95 21.28
CA GLN A 169 15.54 6.57 21.62
C GLN A 169 14.83 5.87 20.46
N ALA A 170 15.28 4.68 20.11
CA ALA A 170 14.63 3.79 19.17
C ALA A 170 14.18 2.51 19.87
N ILE A 171 13.02 2.03 19.49
CA ILE A 171 12.58 0.67 19.76
C ILE A 171 12.88 -0.12 18.48
N VAL A 172 13.83 -1.03 18.58
CA VAL A 172 14.27 -1.88 17.47
C VAL A 172 13.57 -3.22 17.58
N ILE A 173 12.87 -3.61 16.53
CA ILE A 173 12.03 -4.79 16.45
C ILE A 173 12.68 -5.80 15.53
N GLU A 174 12.83 -7.03 15.98
CA GLU A 174 13.34 -8.15 15.22
C GLU A 174 12.22 -9.16 14.96
N PRO A 175 11.80 -9.34 13.69
CA PRO A 175 10.83 -10.38 13.35
C PRO A 175 11.42 -11.75 13.62
N GLN A 176 10.61 -12.63 14.23
CA GLN A 176 11.01 -13.99 14.56
C GLN A 176 10.18 -15.01 13.78
N GLY A 177 10.85 -15.96 13.13
CA GLY A 177 10.19 -17.03 12.39
C GLY A 177 9.39 -16.55 11.16
N GLU A 178 8.57 -17.45 10.64
CA GLU A 178 7.79 -17.21 9.41
C GLU A 178 6.65 -16.17 9.60
N GLU A 179 6.10 -16.08 10.81
CA GLU A 179 4.99 -15.16 11.14
C GLU A 179 5.47 -13.74 11.55
N GLY A 180 6.79 -13.51 11.55
CA GLY A 180 7.38 -12.25 11.98
C GLY A 180 6.89 -11.05 11.16
N ASN A 181 6.77 -11.19 9.85
CA ASN A 181 6.31 -10.12 8.97
C ASN A 181 4.84 -9.74 9.20
N ASP A 182 4.00 -10.73 9.51
CA ASP A 182 2.60 -10.47 9.86
C ASP A 182 2.46 -9.74 11.19
N SER A 183 3.25 -10.13 12.17
CA SER A 183 3.29 -9.44 13.46
C SER A 183 3.75 -7.99 13.30
N ILE A 184 4.73 -7.73 12.41
CA ILE A 184 5.15 -6.36 12.06
C ILE A 184 4.02 -5.62 11.33
N TYR A 185 3.33 -6.25 10.38
CA TYR A 185 2.20 -5.66 9.67
C TYR A 185 1.12 -5.17 10.65
N ARG A 186 0.71 -6.02 11.60
CA ARG A 186 -0.25 -5.68 12.66
C ARG A 186 0.24 -4.56 13.57
N LEU A 187 1.53 -4.62 13.98
CA LEU A 187 2.15 -3.59 14.80
C LEU A 187 2.19 -2.25 14.07
N PHE A 188 2.53 -2.26 12.78
CA PHE A 188 2.59 -1.06 11.96
C PHE A 188 1.22 -0.37 11.85
N GLY A 189 0.15 -1.14 11.63
CA GLY A 189 -1.22 -0.63 11.67
C GLY A 189 -1.58 0.05 13.01
N ARG A 190 -1.16 -0.55 14.13
CA ARG A 190 -1.43 0.00 15.48
C ARG A 190 -0.60 1.25 15.81
N LEU A 191 0.66 1.31 15.41
CA LEU A 191 1.56 2.45 15.66
C LEU A 191 1.13 3.71 14.89
N ASN A 192 0.59 3.54 13.69
CA ASN A 192 0.16 4.67 12.84
C ASN A 192 -1.13 5.37 13.32
N SER A 193 -1.70 5.01 14.46
CA SER A 193 -2.94 5.61 14.99
C SER A 193 -2.81 7.08 15.44
N GLY A 194 -1.59 7.63 15.51
CA GLY A 194 -1.31 9.00 15.99
C GLY A 194 -0.97 10.04 14.91
N GLY A 195 -1.00 9.71 13.63
CA GLY A 195 -0.60 10.58 12.51
C GLY A 195 -1.44 10.39 11.26
N VAL A 196 -0.83 10.50 10.09
CA VAL A 196 -1.47 10.12 8.82
C VAL A 196 -1.55 8.60 8.76
N ILE A 197 -2.76 8.06 8.86
CA ILE A 197 -3.02 6.62 8.87
C ILE A 197 -2.61 6.04 7.51
N LEU A 198 -1.69 5.07 7.53
CA LEU A 198 -1.32 4.30 6.35
C LEU A 198 -2.40 3.24 6.05
N THR A 199 -2.69 3.08 4.77
CA THR A 199 -3.57 1.99 4.32
C THR A 199 -2.87 0.63 4.42
N PRO A 200 -3.62 -0.48 4.46
CA PRO A 200 -3.07 -1.82 4.40
C PRO A 200 -2.07 -2.02 3.25
N GLN A 201 -2.37 -1.49 2.07
CA GLN A 201 -1.50 -1.61 0.91
C GLN A 201 -0.20 -0.81 1.02
N GLU A 202 -0.25 0.36 1.65
CA GLU A 202 0.96 1.13 1.91
C GLU A 202 1.90 0.41 2.88
N ILE A 203 1.33 -0.23 3.90
CA ILE A 203 2.10 -1.07 4.83
C ILE A 203 2.73 -2.26 4.08
N ARG A 204 1.98 -2.93 3.18
CA ARG A 204 2.52 -4.02 2.34
C ARG A 204 3.68 -3.55 1.47
N VAL A 205 3.52 -2.42 0.78
CA VAL A 205 4.59 -1.86 -0.07
C VAL A 205 5.85 -1.55 0.74
N ALA A 206 5.71 -1.11 2.00
CA ALA A 206 6.85 -0.88 2.88
C ALA A 206 7.56 -2.18 3.31
N LEU A 207 6.79 -3.21 3.69
CA LEU A 207 7.33 -4.45 4.27
C LEU A 207 7.82 -5.45 3.23
N TYR A 208 7.09 -5.59 2.11
CA TYR A 208 7.37 -6.60 1.09
C TYR A 208 8.07 -6.02 -0.15
N ARG A 209 8.90 -4.96 0.04
CA ARG A 209 9.68 -4.36 -1.05
C ARG A 209 10.43 -5.42 -1.86
N GLY A 210 10.33 -5.36 -3.17
CA GLY A 210 10.98 -6.34 -4.04
C GLY A 210 10.48 -6.28 -5.48
N PRO A 211 10.97 -7.21 -6.32
CA PRO A 211 10.58 -7.31 -7.72
C PRO A 211 9.06 -7.35 -7.95
N LEU A 212 8.31 -8.11 -7.14
CA LEU A 212 6.85 -8.22 -7.29
C LEU A 212 6.13 -6.87 -7.10
N ILE A 213 6.50 -6.10 -6.08
CA ILE A 213 5.90 -4.77 -5.86
C ILE A 213 6.20 -3.84 -7.04
N ASN A 214 7.43 -3.86 -7.56
CA ASN A 214 7.79 -3.06 -8.73
C ASN A 214 7.01 -3.50 -9.97
N TRP A 215 6.86 -4.80 -10.16
CA TRP A 215 6.11 -5.34 -11.27
C TRP A 215 4.59 -5.03 -11.20
N ILE A 216 4.00 -5.02 -10.01
CA ILE A 216 2.62 -4.53 -9.81
C ILE A 216 2.50 -3.05 -10.22
N ARG A 217 3.52 -2.22 -9.95
CA ARG A 217 3.55 -0.84 -10.44
C ARG A 217 3.56 -0.77 -11.96
N ASP A 218 4.34 -1.64 -12.62
CA ASP A 218 4.38 -1.70 -14.08
C ASP A 218 3.03 -2.14 -14.65
N LEU A 219 2.36 -3.14 -14.05
CA LEU A 219 1.00 -3.54 -14.45
C LEU A 219 -0.01 -2.40 -14.27
N ASN A 220 0.16 -1.59 -13.22
CA ASN A 220 -0.71 -0.45 -12.96
C ASN A 220 -0.65 0.64 -14.05
N GLN A 221 0.36 0.62 -14.92
CA GLN A 221 0.48 1.52 -16.08
C GLN A 221 -0.21 0.97 -17.34
N ASP A 222 -0.77 -0.24 -17.32
CA ASP A 222 -1.47 -0.81 -18.47
C ASP A 222 -2.62 0.10 -18.92
N ALA A 223 -2.69 0.41 -20.22
CA ALA A 223 -3.62 1.39 -20.76
C ALA A 223 -5.09 0.96 -20.62
N ALA A 224 -5.38 -0.34 -20.80
CA ALA A 224 -6.74 -0.87 -20.64
C ALA A 224 -7.16 -0.87 -19.17
N TRP A 225 -6.25 -1.26 -18.27
CA TRP A 225 -6.47 -1.15 -16.83
C TRP A 225 -6.76 0.30 -16.41
N ARG A 226 -5.93 1.25 -16.86
CA ARG A 226 -6.15 2.68 -16.55
C ARG A 226 -7.48 3.20 -17.08
N SER A 227 -7.90 2.74 -18.27
CA SER A 227 -9.21 3.11 -18.84
C SER A 227 -10.39 2.57 -18.02
N LEU A 228 -10.23 1.42 -17.39
CA LEU A 228 -11.24 0.76 -16.55
C LEU A 228 -11.26 1.28 -15.11
N PHE A 229 -10.10 1.44 -14.51
CA PHE A 229 -9.98 1.89 -13.12
C PHE A 229 -10.10 3.42 -12.98
N GLY A 230 -9.55 4.18 -13.94
CA GLY A 230 -9.48 5.64 -13.90
C GLY A 230 -8.11 6.16 -13.46
N ALA A 231 -8.08 7.28 -12.75
CA ALA A 231 -6.84 7.91 -12.28
C ALA A 231 -6.08 7.03 -11.27
N VAL A 232 -4.76 7.27 -11.16
CA VAL A 232 -3.93 6.60 -10.14
C VAL A 232 -4.42 6.96 -8.74
N HIS A 233 -4.62 5.95 -7.91
CA HIS A 233 -5.19 6.14 -6.58
C HIS A 233 -4.11 6.52 -5.56
N ARG A 234 -4.33 7.63 -4.84
CA ARG A 234 -3.35 8.20 -3.88
C ARG A 234 -2.95 7.24 -2.76
N LYS A 235 -3.84 6.35 -2.35
CA LYS A 235 -3.63 5.38 -1.27
C LYS A 235 -3.36 3.96 -1.80
N LEU A 236 -2.85 3.84 -3.03
CA LEU A 236 -2.46 2.60 -3.69
C LEU A 236 -3.58 1.54 -3.79
N LYS A 237 -4.86 1.94 -3.83
CA LYS A 237 -5.97 0.97 -3.95
C LYS A 237 -5.97 0.24 -5.29
N ASP A 238 -5.55 0.90 -6.37
CA ASP A 238 -5.33 0.28 -7.68
C ASP A 238 -4.23 -0.81 -7.63
N HIS A 239 -3.15 -0.58 -6.90
CA HIS A 239 -2.11 -1.60 -6.66
C HIS A 239 -2.65 -2.77 -5.82
N GLU A 240 -3.46 -2.50 -4.80
CA GLU A 240 -4.09 -3.54 -3.98
C GLU A 240 -5.02 -4.42 -4.82
N LEU A 241 -5.82 -3.83 -5.70
CA LEU A 241 -6.70 -4.59 -6.58
C LEU A 241 -5.92 -5.48 -7.56
N ILE A 242 -4.83 -4.98 -8.15
CA ILE A 242 -3.96 -5.82 -8.99
C ILE A 242 -3.38 -6.98 -8.16
N LEU A 243 -2.90 -6.71 -6.96
CA LEU A 243 -2.41 -7.75 -6.05
C LEU A 243 -3.48 -8.81 -5.76
N ARG A 244 -4.72 -8.38 -5.44
CA ARG A 244 -5.85 -9.28 -5.20
C ARG A 244 -6.16 -10.14 -6.43
N VAL A 245 -6.19 -9.53 -7.60
CA VAL A 245 -6.44 -10.24 -8.87
C VAL A 245 -5.38 -11.32 -9.10
N LEU A 246 -4.10 -11.03 -8.90
CA LEU A 246 -3.02 -11.99 -9.08
C LEU A 246 -3.08 -13.14 -8.07
N ALA A 247 -3.35 -12.82 -6.80
CA ALA A 247 -3.48 -13.81 -5.75
C ALA A 247 -4.73 -14.70 -5.97
N MET A 248 -5.88 -14.12 -6.35
CA MET A 248 -7.09 -14.88 -6.66
C MET A 248 -6.94 -15.71 -7.94
N ARG A 249 -6.16 -15.26 -8.94
CA ARG A 249 -5.82 -16.08 -10.11
C ARG A 249 -5.11 -17.38 -9.72
N GLN A 250 -4.22 -17.32 -8.71
CA GLN A 250 -3.60 -18.54 -8.18
C GLN A 250 -4.64 -19.47 -7.56
N VAL A 251 -5.58 -18.92 -6.76
CA VAL A 251 -6.70 -19.70 -6.20
C VAL A 251 -7.49 -20.40 -7.31
N VAL A 252 -7.86 -19.69 -8.39
CA VAL A 252 -8.57 -20.29 -9.54
C VAL A 252 -7.76 -21.44 -10.14
N ALA A 253 -6.44 -21.27 -10.30
CA ALA A 253 -5.58 -22.31 -10.87
C ALA A 253 -5.49 -23.57 -9.99
N GLU A 254 -5.53 -23.40 -8.66
CA GLU A 254 -5.43 -24.51 -7.70
C GLU A 254 -6.73 -25.32 -7.59
N VAL A 255 -7.89 -24.67 -7.79
CA VAL A 255 -9.20 -25.32 -7.63
C VAL A 255 -9.87 -25.71 -8.93
N ASP A 256 -9.29 -25.40 -10.10
CA ASP A 256 -9.87 -25.75 -11.40
C ASP A 256 -10.11 -27.26 -11.51
N GLY A 257 -11.34 -27.63 -11.85
CA GLY A 257 -11.82 -29.01 -11.86
C GLY A 257 -12.14 -29.62 -10.49
N HIS A 258 -11.98 -28.85 -9.40
CA HIS A 258 -12.17 -29.30 -8.01
C HIS A 258 -12.90 -28.25 -7.14
N TRP A 259 -13.79 -27.50 -7.73
CA TRP A 259 -14.51 -26.39 -7.06
C TRP A 259 -15.24 -26.81 -5.78
N ASP A 260 -15.74 -28.05 -5.70
CA ASP A 260 -16.46 -28.59 -4.55
C ASP A 260 -15.59 -29.28 -3.51
N ASP A 261 -14.27 -29.37 -3.73
CA ASP A 261 -13.34 -30.03 -2.82
C ASP A 261 -12.99 -29.14 -1.62
N PRO A 262 -13.44 -29.48 -0.38
CA PRO A 262 -13.20 -28.64 0.79
C PRO A 262 -11.72 -28.54 1.19
N GLU A 263 -10.89 -29.54 0.88
CA GLU A 263 -9.46 -29.53 1.21
C GLU A 263 -8.73 -28.59 0.25
N LYS A 264 -9.03 -28.70 -1.04
CA LYS A 264 -8.50 -27.77 -2.06
C LYS A 264 -8.88 -26.33 -1.77
N ARG A 265 -10.15 -26.09 -1.42
CA ARG A 265 -10.61 -24.74 -1.02
C ARG A 265 -9.83 -24.21 0.20
N ARG A 266 -9.55 -25.05 1.19
CA ARG A 266 -8.80 -24.65 2.40
C ARG A 266 -7.34 -24.37 2.12
N SER A 267 -6.71 -25.15 1.25
CA SER A 267 -5.30 -24.90 0.88
C SER A 267 -5.15 -23.68 -0.01
N ALA A 268 -6.06 -23.48 -0.98
CA ALA A 268 -5.95 -22.38 -1.94
C ALA A 268 -6.26 -20.99 -1.33
N TYR A 269 -7.21 -20.91 -0.38
CA TYR A 269 -7.55 -19.65 0.27
C TYR A 269 -7.93 -19.84 1.73
N SER A 270 -7.30 -19.04 2.60
CA SER A 270 -7.65 -18.93 4.01
C SER A 270 -7.84 -17.46 4.41
N PRO A 271 -9.02 -17.09 4.97
CA PRO A 271 -9.24 -15.74 5.48
C PRO A 271 -8.35 -15.46 6.71
N PRO A 272 -8.10 -14.19 7.04
CA PRO A 272 -8.61 -12.99 6.38
C PRO A 272 -7.85 -12.66 5.08
N MET A 273 -8.48 -11.86 4.19
CA MET A 273 -7.89 -11.43 2.92
C MET A 273 -6.54 -10.73 3.10
N SER A 274 -6.40 -9.91 4.15
CA SER A 274 -5.16 -9.21 4.46
C SER A 274 -3.99 -10.17 4.65
N GLN A 275 -4.19 -11.24 5.41
CA GLN A 275 -3.19 -12.28 5.65
C GLN A 275 -2.87 -13.05 4.36
N PHE A 276 -3.89 -13.41 3.59
CA PHE A 276 -3.73 -14.12 2.32
C PHE A 276 -2.87 -13.32 1.34
N LEU A 277 -3.10 -12.01 1.22
CA LEU A 277 -2.30 -11.13 0.37
C LEU A 277 -0.86 -10.95 0.88
N ASN A 278 -0.66 -10.91 2.20
CA ASN A 278 0.67 -10.86 2.79
C ASN A 278 1.46 -12.13 2.48
N ASN A 279 0.84 -13.31 2.60
CA ASN A 279 1.46 -14.60 2.28
C ASN A 279 1.83 -14.67 0.81
N PHE A 280 0.94 -14.26 -0.09
CA PHE A 280 1.23 -14.21 -1.53
C PHE A 280 2.42 -13.29 -1.85
N LEU A 281 2.49 -12.12 -1.23
CA LEU A 281 3.63 -11.20 -1.40
C LEU A 281 4.94 -11.80 -0.86
N GLN A 282 4.89 -12.50 0.25
CA GLN A 282 6.06 -13.17 0.85
C GLN A 282 6.57 -14.29 -0.06
N GLU A 283 5.68 -15.15 -0.53
CA GLU A 283 6.01 -16.31 -1.36
C GLU A 283 6.57 -15.90 -2.73
N HIS A 284 6.00 -14.86 -3.33
CA HIS A 284 6.34 -14.43 -4.69
C HIS A 284 7.23 -13.18 -4.75
N ARG A 285 7.81 -12.75 -3.63
CA ARG A 285 8.57 -11.50 -3.49
C ARG A 285 9.61 -11.29 -4.59
N ASP A 286 10.33 -12.35 -4.96
CA ASP A 286 11.42 -12.33 -5.93
C ASP A 286 10.99 -12.71 -7.35
N MET A 287 9.69 -12.97 -7.58
CA MET A 287 9.09 -13.34 -8.88
C MET A 287 9.59 -14.64 -9.51
N LYS A 288 10.46 -15.43 -8.85
CA LYS A 288 11.06 -16.64 -9.47
C LYS A 288 10.04 -17.73 -9.83
N ALA A 289 8.96 -17.82 -9.05
CA ALA A 289 7.90 -18.81 -9.27
C ALA A 289 6.83 -18.35 -10.26
N LEU A 290 6.89 -17.10 -10.76
CA LEU A 290 5.90 -16.51 -11.65
C LEU A 290 6.48 -16.28 -13.04
N ASP A 291 5.74 -16.66 -14.07
CA ASP A 291 6.03 -16.22 -15.44
C ASP A 291 5.49 -14.79 -15.64
N ALA A 292 6.34 -13.82 -15.33
CA ALA A 292 5.99 -12.41 -15.38
C ALA A 292 5.54 -11.94 -16.77
N ALA A 293 6.10 -12.51 -17.84
CA ALA A 293 5.78 -12.12 -19.21
C ALA A 293 4.40 -12.65 -19.60
N ALA A 294 4.13 -13.93 -19.37
CA ALA A 294 2.83 -14.54 -19.66
C ALA A 294 1.71 -13.91 -18.83
N LEU A 295 1.94 -13.66 -17.54
CA LEU A 295 0.97 -13.01 -16.65
C LEU A 295 0.67 -11.56 -17.07
N LYS A 296 1.69 -10.79 -17.47
CA LYS A 296 1.49 -9.42 -17.98
C LYS A 296 0.65 -9.40 -19.24
N GLU A 297 0.95 -10.29 -20.18
CA GLU A 297 0.18 -10.41 -21.41
C GLU A 297 -1.28 -10.80 -21.11
N ALA A 298 -1.50 -11.81 -20.26
CA ALA A 298 -2.84 -12.26 -19.88
C ALA A 298 -3.62 -11.17 -19.12
N PHE A 299 -2.96 -10.40 -18.26
CA PHE A 299 -3.55 -9.23 -17.58
C PHE A 299 -4.02 -8.17 -18.57
N SER A 300 -3.14 -7.78 -19.50
CA SER A 300 -3.44 -6.77 -20.53
C SER A 300 -4.58 -7.23 -21.46
N GLN A 301 -4.55 -8.50 -21.88
CA GLN A 301 -5.61 -9.10 -22.68
C GLN A 301 -6.94 -9.11 -21.94
N SER A 302 -6.96 -9.48 -20.66
CA SER A 302 -8.17 -9.52 -19.84
C SER A 302 -8.77 -8.13 -19.63
N CYS A 303 -7.96 -7.12 -19.32
CA CYS A 303 -8.41 -5.74 -19.20
C CYS A 303 -8.95 -5.21 -20.53
N SER A 304 -8.27 -5.49 -21.65
CA SER A 304 -8.71 -5.12 -23.00
C SER A 304 -10.03 -5.78 -23.38
N LEU A 305 -10.21 -7.05 -23.01
CA LEU A 305 -11.45 -7.80 -23.25
C LEU A 305 -12.62 -7.19 -22.48
N VAL A 306 -12.43 -6.89 -21.18
CA VAL A 306 -13.45 -6.21 -20.36
C VAL A 306 -13.80 -4.84 -20.95
N LEU A 307 -12.80 -4.06 -21.35
CA LEU A 307 -12.98 -2.73 -21.93
C LEU A 307 -13.78 -2.79 -23.26
N ARG A 308 -13.47 -3.73 -24.14
CA ARG A 308 -14.22 -3.92 -25.40
C ARG A 308 -15.63 -4.43 -25.15
N ALA A 309 -15.80 -5.39 -24.25
CA ALA A 309 -17.09 -6.01 -24.00
C ALA A 309 -18.08 -5.13 -23.23
N LEU A 310 -17.58 -4.37 -22.24
CA LEU A 310 -18.41 -3.68 -21.24
C LEU A 310 -18.17 -2.15 -21.18
N GLY A 311 -17.16 -1.63 -21.89
CA GLY A 311 -16.77 -0.22 -21.85
C GLY A 311 -16.01 0.13 -20.57
N GLN A 312 -15.83 1.43 -20.33
CA GLN A 312 -15.05 1.96 -19.18
C GLN A 312 -15.65 1.60 -17.81
N ASP A 313 -16.95 1.35 -17.76
CA ASP A 313 -17.65 0.93 -16.55
C ASP A 313 -17.64 -0.59 -16.32
N GLY A 314 -16.84 -1.33 -17.08
CA GLY A 314 -16.78 -2.80 -17.04
C GLY A 314 -16.43 -3.39 -15.69
N LEU A 315 -15.65 -2.70 -14.88
CA LEU A 315 -15.28 -3.11 -13.52
C LEU A 315 -16.24 -2.60 -12.44
N LYS A 316 -17.22 -1.75 -12.81
CA LYS A 316 -18.22 -1.28 -11.85
C LYS A 316 -19.32 -2.30 -11.64
N PHE A 317 -19.65 -2.54 -10.39
CA PHE A 317 -20.78 -3.36 -9.97
C PHE A 317 -21.75 -2.48 -9.15
N LEU A 318 -23.02 -2.46 -9.54
CA LEU A 318 -24.02 -1.55 -8.96
C LEU A 318 -23.60 -0.05 -8.99
N GLY A 319 -22.89 0.37 -10.05
CA GLY A 319 -22.47 1.76 -10.28
C GLY A 319 -21.16 2.18 -9.61
N ARG A 320 -20.49 1.28 -8.87
CA ARG A 320 -19.22 1.56 -8.17
C ARG A 320 -18.16 0.52 -8.49
N LEU A 321 -16.89 0.90 -8.39
CA LEU A 321 -15.81 -0.09 -8.38
C LEU A 321 -16.00 -1.02 -7.16
N ASN A 322 -16.03 -2.32 -7.40
CA ASN A 322 -16.23 -3.31 -6.36
C ASN A 322 -15.07 -4.30 -6.38
N ALA A 323 -14.27 -4.31 -5.30
CA ALA A 323 -13.05 -5.09 -5.22
C ALA A 323 -13.30 -6.61 -5.38
N ALA A 324 -14.38 -7.14 -4.78
CA ALA A 324 -14.71 -8.56 -4.85
C ALA A 324 -15.22 -8.97 -6.25
N HIS A 325 -15.90 -8.07 -6.96
CA HIS A 325 -16.27 -8.30 -8.36
C HIS A 325 -15.04 -8.25 -9.28
N ILE A 326 -14.17 -7.26 -9.06
CA ILE A 326 -12.95 -7.06 -9.87
C ILE A 326 -12.01 -8.25 -9.70
N ASP A 327 -11.76 -8.69 -8.45
CA ASP A 327 -10.87 -9.81 -8.20
C ASP A 327 -11.41 -11.10 -8.81
N ALA A 328 -12.72 -11.36 -8.74
CA ALA A 328 -13.31 -12.54 -9.35
C ALA A 328 -13.27 -12.49 -10.88
N LEU A 329 -13.69 -11.37 -11.49
CA LEU A 329 -13.76 -11.26 -12.96
C LEU A 329 -12.37 -11.34 -13.59
N LEU A 330 -11.44 -10.50 -13.16
CA LEU A 330 -10.12 -10.43 -13.78
C LEU A 330 -9.27 -11.66 -13.48
N SER A 331 -9.33 -12.25 -12.28
CA SER A 331 -8.57 -13.46 -11.97
C SER A 331 -8.96 -14.64 -12.84
N VAL A 332 -10.27 -14.84 -13.07
CA VAL A 332 -10.77 -15.90 -13.95
C VAL A 332 -10.41 -15.62 -15.40
N LEU A 333 -10.56 -14.38 -15.88
CA LEU A 333 -10.17 -14.01 -17.24
C LEU A 333 -8.68 -14.22 -17.50
N ILE A 334 -7.81 -13.78 -16.58
CA ILE A 334 -6.37 -14.00 -16.70
C ILE A 334 -6.06 -15.49 -16.79
N TYR A 335 -6.64 -16.29 -15.90
CA TYR A 335 -6.48 -17.74 -15.90
C TYR A 335 -6.90 -18.39 -17.23
N LEU A 336 -8.02 -17.96 -17.82
CA LEU A 336 -8.49 -18.45 -19.11
C LEU A 336 -7.60 -17.97 -20.27
N CYS A 337 -7.15 -16.71 -20.26
CA CYS A 337 -6.24 -16.16 -21.27
C CYS A 337 -4.91 -16.92 -21.31
N GLU A 338 -4.29 -17.19 -20.17
CA GLU A 338 -3.04 -17.97 -20.08
C GLU A 338 -3.16 -19.38 -20.69
N ARG A 339 -4.38 -19.94 -20.69
CA ARG A 339 -4.67 -21.27 -21.25
C ARG A 339 -5.12 -21.23 -22.70
N GLY A 340 -5.15 -20.07 -23.33
CA GLY A 340 -5.68 -19.89 -24.69
C GLY A 340 -7.19 -20.15 -24.81
N LYS A 341 -7.92 -20.01 -23.69
CA LYS A 341 -9.38 -20.21 -23.59
C LYS A 341 -10.12 -18.89 -23.32
N ALA A 342 -9.57 -17.77 -23.76
CA ALA A 342 -10.21 -16.47 -23.60
C ALA A 342 -11.61 -16.47 -24.23
N PRO A 343 -12.66 -16.05 -23.52
CA PRO A 343 -14.00 -15.91 -24.09
C PRO A 343 -14.04 -14.74 -25.09
N ASP A 344 -15.04 -14.72 -25.95
CA ASP A 344 -15.29 -13.56 -26.81
C ASP A 344 -16.03 -12.44 -26.06
N ASP A 345 -16.12 -11.26 -26.71
CA ASP A 345 -16.75 -10.08 -26.14
C ASP A 345 -18.25 -10.28 -25.84
N ALA A 346 -18.97 -11.11 -26.63
CA ALA A 346 -20.38 -11.41 -26.42
C ALA A 346 -20.57 -12.26 -25.16
N LYS A 347 -19.75 -13.31 -25.01
CA LYS A 347 -19.77 -14.18 -23.83
C LYS A 347 -19.50 -13.42 -22.53
N VAL A 348 -18.56 -12.47 -22.54
CA VAL A 348 -18.29 -11.61 -21.36
C VAL A 348 -19.51 -10.75 -21.05
N ARG A 349 -20.15 -10.13 -22.04
CA ARG A 349 -21.38 -9.33 -21.81
C ARG A 349 -22.51 -10.17 -21.20
N ASP A 350 -22.75 -11.34 -21.75
CA ASP A 350 -23.82 -12.23 -21.30
C ASP A 350 -23.55 -12.73 -19.88
N ALA A 351 -22.31 -13.15 -19.60
CA ALA A 351 -21.89 -13.57 -18.27
C ALA A 351 -22.10 -12.48 -17.22
N ILE A 352 -21.64 -11.25 -17.49
CA ILE A 352 -21.81 -10.15 -16.54
C ILE A 352 -23.27 -9.75 -16.36
N THR A 353 -24.08 -9.81 -17.43
CA THR A 353 -25.52 -9.57 -17.35
C THR A 353 -26.21 -10.58 -16.45
N GLN A 354 -25.87 -11.87 -16.62
CA GLN A 354 -26.36 -12.95 -15.78
C GLN A 354 -25.96 -12.77 -14.30
N LEU A 355 -24.67 -12.50 -14.04
CA LEU A 355 -24.15 -12.31 -12.68
C LEU A 355 -24.78 -11.11 -11.98
N ARG A 356 -25.06 -10.01 -12.69
CA ARG A 356 -25.75 -8.83 -12.14
C ARG A 356 -27.20 -9.11 -11.75
N ALA A 357 -27.82 -10.15 -12.30
CA ALA A 357 -29.17 -10.58 -11.96
C ALA A 357 -29.20 -11.68 -10.87
N ASP A 358 -28.06 -12.31 -10.58
CA ASP A 358 -27.97 -13.39 -9.59
C ASP A 358 -27.86 -12.82 -8.16
N LYS A 359 -28.90 -13.06 -7.36
CA LYS A 359 -28.96 -12.61 -5.96
C LYS A 359 -27.84 -13.18 -5.08
N LYS A 360 -27.40 -14.42 -5.33
CA LYS A 360 -26.30 -15.03 -4.58
C LYS A 360 -24.98 -14.35 -4.91
N TYR A 361 -24.72 -14.13 -6.20
CA TYR A 361 -23.53 -13.41 -6.62
C TYR A 361 -23.48 -11.99 -6.04
N ILE A 362 -24.61 -11.26 -6.09
CA ILE A 362 -24.72 -9.92 -5.49
C ILE A 362 -24.35 -9.96 -3.99
N ASP A 363 -24.86 -10.95 -3.24
CA ASP A 363 -24.55 -11.09 -1.82
C ASP A 363 -23.06 -11.39 -1.57
N TRP A 364 -22.45 -12.28 -2.35
CA TRP A 364 -21.04 -12.65 -2.25
C TRP A 364 -20.05 -11.52 -2.58
N VAL A 365 -20.43 -10.57 -3.42
CA VAL A 365 -19.60 -9.39 -3.73
C VAL A 365 -19.93 -8.16 -2.92
N SER A 366 -20.95 -8.23 -2.03
CA SER A 366 -21.42 -7.07 -1.26
C SER A 366 -21.32 -7.26 0.26
N ARG A 367 -21.19 -8.49 0.76
CA ARG A 367 -21.15 -8.78 2.20
C ARG A 367 -20.12 -9.85 2.53
N SER A 368 -19.39 -9.64 3.63
CA SER A 368 -18.38 -10.59 4.13
C SER A 368 -17.51 -11.17 3.01
N THR A 369 -17.02 -10.30 2.15
CA THR A 369 -16.42 -10.64 0.86
C THR A 369 -15.11 -11.41 0.99
N SER A 370 -14.45 -11.34 2.16
CA SER A 370 -13.29 -12.16 2.52
C SER A 370 -13.63 -13.55 3.08
N HIS A 371 -14.91 -13.81 3.41
CA HIS A 371 -15.30 -15.12 3.89
C HIS A 371 -15.10 -16.18 2.81
N ARG A 372 -14.56 -17.36 3.20
CA ARG A 372 -14.17 -18.42 2.24
C ARG A 372 -15.29 -18.80 1.26
N ASP A 373 -16.49 -19.02 1.76
CA ASP A 373 -17.60 -19.46 0.91
C ASP A 373 -18.00 -18.39 -0.11
N ASN A 374 -17.89 -17.10 0.26
CA ASN A 374 -18.18 -15.98 -0.63
C ASN A 374 -17.07 -15.82 -1.69
N VAL A 375 -15.82 -16.04 -1.32
CA VAL A 375 -14.69 -16.04 -2.27
C VAL A 375 -14.89 -17.13 -3.31
N PHE A 376 -15.10 -18.37 -2.92
CA PHE A 376 -15.30 -19.48 -3.87
C PHE A 376 -16.60 -19.34 -4.63
N GLY A 377 -17.69 -18.90 -3.98
CA GLY A 377 -18.96 -18.68 -4.64
C GLY A 377 -18.86 -17.71 -5.81
N ARG A 378 -18.21 -16.55 -5.61
CA ARG A 378 -18.05 -15.57 -6.70
C ARG A 378 -17.07 -16.02 -7.80
N LEU A 379 -15.93 -16.66 -7.42
CA LEU A 379 -14.97 -17.17 -8.40
C LEU A 379 -15.58 -18.26 -9.29
N GLU A 380 -16.24 -19.24 -8.69
CA GLU A 380 -16.91 -20.34 -9.39
C GLU A 380 -18.05 -19.85 -10.30
N SER A 381 -18.84 -18.86 -9.83
CA SER A 381 -19.91 -18.27 -10.63
C SER A 381 -19.37 -17.57 -11.87
N VAL A 382 -18.30 -16.78 -11.73
CA VAL A 382 -17.65 -16.13 -12.88
C VAL A 382 -17.05 -17.17 -13.81
N TYR A 383 -16.34 -18.17 -13.28
CA TYR A 383 -15.75 -19.25 -14.07
C TYR A 383 -16.81 -19.98 -14.88
N THR A 384 -17.89 -20.41 -14.24
CA THR A 384 -19.00 -21.12 -14.89
C THR A 384 -19.67 -20.24 -15.95
N ALA A 385 -19.96 -18.98 -15.65
CA ALA A 385 -20.60 -18.06 -16.58
C ALA A 385 -19.75 -17.81 -17.83
N LEU A 386 -18.42 -17.79 -17.71
CA LEU A 386 -17.51 -17.57 -18.84
C LEU A 386 -17.18 -18.84 -19.63
N THR A 387 -17.31 -20.05 -19.03
CA THR A 387 -16.91 -21.33 -19.67
C THR A 387 -18.10 -22.20 -20.10
N SER A 388 -19.31 -21.97 -19.56
CA SER A 388 -20.51 -22.70 -20.03
C SER A 388 -20.79 -22.44 -21.52
N GLN A 389 -21.23 -23.47 -22.24
CA GLN A 389 -21.58 -23.35 -23.66
C GLN A 389 -22.84 -22.53 -23.88
#